data_01ddbc333baabd8b43d32abce96f6ead
#
_entry.id   01ddbc333baabd8b43d32abce96f6ead
#
_cell.length_a   1.000
_cell.length_b   1.000
_cell.length_c   1.000
_cell.angle_alpha   90.00
_cell.angle_beta   90.00
_cell.angle_gamma   90.00
#
_symmetry.space_group_name_H-M   'P 1'
#
loop_
_entity.id
_entity.type
_entity.pdbx_description
1 polymer ?
#
loop_
_entity_poly.entity_id
_entity_poly.type
_entity_poly.pdbx_seq_one_letter_code
_entity_poly.pdbx_strand_id
1 'polypeptide(L)'
;MQHTKIAIIGAGAVGSTTAYALMLRNLAAEIILVDINDLRCKGEMLDLSDTLSFSVSSSINMGTAQDVRNADIIIFSAGIPQKPGQSRLELFTTNKKVVQTVFKELQPISPTTIIIMVTNPVDSLTLLAQNINGLPRTQIFGTGTLLDSLRLQGLIARALGVAEQSIDAYVLGEHGDSQFVAWSCAHIAGTPIASFADMTQEKLATLEQATRQKAMDIIACKGATYYGIAACVSLMCESIIFNQKRVLPLSTYHENLGVCLSLPVALGERGIEKTIPLKLAAHEESMLYRSVERIKAV
;
A
#
# COMPACT_ATOMS: atom_id res chain seq x y z
N MET A 1 24.90 6.04 -6.51
CA MET A 1 23.61 5.57 -5.97
C MET A 1 23.81 5.32 -4.50
N GLN A 2 22.98 5.88 -3.64
CA GLN A 2 23.00 5.58 -2.21
C GLN A 2 22.75 4.08 -2.04
N HIS A 3 23.49 3.43 -1.13
CA HIS A 3 23.30 2.02 -0.82
C HIS A 3 22.00 1.85 -0.03
N THR A 4 20.85 1.80 -0.73
CA THR A 4 19.54 1.68 -0.09
C THR A 4 19.32 0.26 0.41
N LYS A 5 19.11 0.14 1.72
CA LYS A 5 18.79 -1.11 2.41
C LYS A 5 17.28 -1.18 2.65
N ILE A 6 16.62 -2.20 2.10
CA ILE A 6 15.18 -2.43 2.26
C ILE A 6 14.98 -3.71 3.06
N ALA A 7 14.22 -3.63 4.14
CA ALA A 7 13.78 -4.79 4.90
C ALA A 7 12.34 -5.15 4.54
N ILE A 8 12.06 -6.44 4.41
CA ILE A 8 10.70 -6.95 4.18
C ILE A 8 10.36 -7.91 5.32
N ILE A 9 9.42 -7.49 6.15
CA ILE A 9 8.92 -8.29 7.26
C ILE A 9 7.69 -9.04 6.81
N GLY A 10 7.79 -10.37 6.74
CA GLY A 10 6.84 -11.30 6.15
C GLY A 10 7.28 -11.73 4.75
N ALA A 11 7.92 -12.91 4.64
CA ALA A 11 8.31 -13.54 3.38
C ALA A 11 7.17 -14.39 2.77
N GLY A 12 5.93 -13.93 2.92
CA GLY A 12 4.76 -14.51 2.27
C GLY A 12 4.68 -14.14 0.78
N ALA A 13 3.60 -14.53 0.09
CA ALA A 13 3.41 -14.24 -1.33
C ALA A 13 3.54 -12.74 -1.67
N VAL A 14 3.10 -11.85 -0.80
CA VAL A 14 3.24 -10.40 -0.99
C VAL A 14 4.69 -9.96 -0.81
N GLY A 15 5.33 -10.37 0.28
CA GLY A 15 6.70 -9.95 0.59
C GLY A 15 7.72 -10.46 -0.43
N SER A 16 7.68 -11.75 -0.80
CA SER A 16 8.59 -12.32 -1.80
C SER A 16 8.38 -11.71 -3.20
N THR A 17 7.10 -11.51 -3.61
CA THR A 17 6.82 -10.81 -4.87
C THR A 17 7.29 -9.35 -4.84
N THR A 18 7.22 -8.69 -3.69
CA THR A 18 7.72 -7.32 -3.52
C THR A 18 9.25 -7.29 -3.63
N ALA A 19 9.96 -8.25 -3.00
CA ALA A 19 11.40 -8.39 -3.16
C ALA A 19 11.78 -8.56 -4.63
N TYR A 20 11.11 -9.47 -5.34
CA TYR A 20 11.32 -9.68 -6.77
C TYR A 20 11.12 -8.41 -7.60
N ALA A 21 10.02 -7.68 -7.35
CA ALA A 21 9.75 -6.42 -8.04
C ALA A 21 10.81 -5.34 -7.79
N LEU A 22 11.31 -5.23 -6.54
CA LEU A 22 12.38 -4.30 -6.18
C LEU A 22 13.70 -4.67 -6.87
N MET A 23 14.05 -5.95 -6.92
CA MET A 23 15.26 -6.46 -7.57
C MET A 23 15.25 -6.15 -9.06
N LEU A 24 14.19 -6.52 -9.79
CA LEU A 24 14.09 -6.29 -11.24
C LEU A 24 14.07 -4.79 -11.60
N ARG A 25 13.62 -3.94 -10.70
CA ARG A 25 13.62 -2.48 -10.90
C ARG A 25 14.90 -1.80 -10.39
N ASN A 26 15.86 -2.58 -9.84
CA ASN A 26 17.12 -2.08 -9.30
C ASN A 26 16.94 -0.97 -8.24
N LEU A 27 15.93 -1.14 -7.34
CA LEU A 27 15.58 -0.13 -6.34
C LEU A 27 16.29 -0.29 -5.00
N ALA A 28 16.94 -1.44 -4.75
CA ALA A 28 17.64 -1.70 -3.50
C ALA A 28 19.04 -2.24 -3.75
N ALA A 29 20.02 -1.77 -2.98
CA ALA A 29 21.36 -2.36 -2.95
C ALA A 29 21.40 -3.61 -2.05
N GLU A 30 20.58 -3.62 -1.00
CA GLU A 30 20.44 -4.76 -0.08
C GLU A 30 18.97 -4.98 0.26
N ILE A 31 18.48 -6.21 0.13
CA ILE A 31 17.17 -6.64 0.60
C ILE A 31 17.35 -7.66 1.71
N ILE A 32 16.69 -7.46 2.84
CA ILE A 32 16.67 -8.41 3.95
C ILE A 32 15.23 -8.92 4.14
N LEU A 33 15.07 -10.23 4.06
CA LEU A 33 13.82 -10.91 4.36
C LEU A 33 13.80 -11.35 5.83
N VAL A 34 12.69 -11.07 6.51
CA VAL A 34 12.45 -11.50 7.89
C VAL A 34 11.10 -12.22 7.95
N ASP A 35 11.09 -13.44 8.43
CA ASP A 35 9.85 -14.21 8.66
C ASP A 35 10.02 -15.13 9.86
N ILE A 36 8.91 -15.46 10.54
CA ILE A 36 8.90 -16.43 11.64
C ILE A 36 9.09 -17.88 11.15
N ASN A 37 8.85 -18.13 9.88
CA ASN A 37 9.06 -19.41 9.22
C ASN A 37 10.41 -19.40 8.49
N ASP A 38 11.46 -19.76 9.19
CA ASP A 38 12.82 -19.76 8.67
C ASP A 38 13.00 -20.62 7.41
N LEU A 39 12.32 -21.77 7.34
CA LEU A 39 12.42 -22.66 6.16
C LEU A 39 11.83 -21.99 4.94
N ARG A 40 10.66 -21.39 5.07
CA ARG A 40 10.04 -20.62 4.00
C ARG A 40 10.88 -19.43 3.59
N CYS A 41 11.32 -18.64 4.54
CA CYS A 41 12.15 -17.46 4.32
C CYS A 41 13.43 -17.84 3.56
N LYS A 42 14.07 -18.94 3.95
CA LYS A 42 15.25 -19.47 3.27
C LYS A 42 14.93 -19.90 1.82
N GLY A 43 13.81 -20.58 1.61
CA GLY A 43 13.37 -20.99 0.26
C GLY A 43 13.15 -19.80 -0.65
N GLU A 44 12.40 -18.77 -0.16
CA GLU A 44 12.16 -17.54 -0.93
C GLU A 44 13.48 -16.78 -1.21
N MET A 45 14.39 -16.71 -0.23
CA MET A 45 15.70 -16.06 -0.40
C MET A 45 16.55 -16.78 -1.45
N LEU A 46 16.60 -18.12 -1.42
CA LEU A 46 17.38 -18.90 -2.38
C LEU A 46 16.83 -18.73 -3.81
N ASP A 47 15.52 -18.82 -4.01
CA ASP A 47 14.86 -18.64 -5.31
C ASP A 47 15.05 -17.21 -5.86
N LEU A 48 14.88 -16.21 -4.99
CA LEU A 48 15.14 -14.82 -5.35
C LEU A 48 16.63 -14.57 -5.67
N SER A 49 17.57 -15.25 -5.01
CA SER A 49 19.00 -15.09 -5.28
C SER A 49 19.41 -15.49 -6.69
N ASP A 50 18.67 -16.41 -7.33
CA ASP A 50 18.89 -16.78 -8.73
C ASP A 50 18.62 -15.63 -9.70
N THR A 51 17.85 -14.63 -9.27
CA THR A 51 17.56 -13.43 -10.07
C THR A 51 18.65 -12.34 -9.98
N LEU A 52 19.66 -12.50 -9.11
CA LEU A 52 20.73 -11.49 -8.92
C LEU A 52 21.52 -11.24 -10.21
N SER A 53 21.65 -12.24 -11.08
CA SER A 53 22.32 -12.08 -12.38
C SER A 53 21.60 -11.08 -13.32
N PHE A 54 20.33 -10.77 -13.06
CA PHE A 54 19.52 -9.80 -13.81
C PHE A 54 19.43 -8.44 -13.11
N SER A 55 20.00 -8.33 -11.92
CA SER A 55 20.03 -7.09 -11.11
C SER A 55 21.41 -6.45 -11.15
N VAL A 56 21.47 -5.12 -11.21
CA VAL A 56 22.75 -4.40 -11.35
C VAL A 56 23.51 -4.30 -10.01
N SER A 57 22.81 -4.30 -8.88
CA SER A 57 23.43 -3.97 -7.59
C SER A 57 22.68 -4.49 -6.36
N SER A 58 21.85 -5.48 -6.49
CA SER A 58 21.07 -5.99 -5.35
C SER A 58 21.78 -7.18 -4.70
N SER A 59 21.70 -7.26 -3.38
CA SER A 59 21.91 -8.49 -2.62
C SER A 59 20.62 -8.84 -1.87
N ILE A 60 20.40 -10.13 -1.62
CA ILE A 60 19.27 -10.61 -0.85
C ILE A 60 19.74 -11.56 0.24
N ASN A 61 19.31 -11.33 1.46
CA ASN A 61 19.70 -12.10 2.63
C ASN A 61 18.48 -12.37 3.53
N MET A 62 18.59 -13.38 4.37
CA MET A 62 17.73 -13.54 5.54
C MET A 62 18.28 -12.73 6.71
N GLY A 63 17.41 -12.27 7.57
CA GLY A 63 17.78 -11.59 8.80
C GLY A 63 16.73 -11.71 9.89
N THR A 64 17.06 -11.14 11.03
CA THR A 64 16.19 -10.99 12.19
C THR A 64 15.67 -9.56 12.27
N ALA A 65 14.72 -9.31 13.18
CA ALA A 65 14.26 -7.96 13.48
C ALA A 65 15.40 -7.01 13.88
N GLN A 66 16.48 -7.55 14.46
CA GLN A 66 17.65 -6.75 14.86
C GLN A 66 18.48 -6.29 13.66
N ASP A 67 18.62 -7.13 12.63
CA ASP A 67 19.42 -6.85 11.46
C ASP A 67 18.84 -5.74 10.58
N VAL A 68 17.54 -5.49 10.74
CA VAL A 68 16.78 -4.52 9.92
C VAL A 68 16.51 -3.18 10.60
N ARG A 69 16.98 -2.97 11.83
CA ARG A 69 16.77 -1.70 12.58
C ARG A 69 17.30 -0.46 11.89
N ASN A 70 18.33 -0.63 11.06
CA ASN A 70 18.99 0.43 10.31
C ASN A 70 18.62 0.39 8.81
N ALA A 71 17.52 -0.28 8.43
CA ALA A 71 17.04 -0.23 7.06
C ALA A 71 16.49 1.15 6.74
N ASP A 72 16.72 1.63 5.52
CA ASP A 72 16.16 2.89 5.04
C ASP A 72 14.64 2.79 4.89
N ILE A 73 14.16 1.64 4.39
CA ILE A 73 12.74 1.34 4.23
C ILE A 73 12.43 -0.03 4.84
N ILE A 74 11.41 -0.08 5.67
CA ILE A 74 10.83 -1.33 6.19
C ILE A 74 9.46 -1.53 5.55
N ILE A 75 9.26 -2.63 4.85
CA ILE A 75 7.98 -3.05 4.28
C ILE A 75 7.38 -4.09 5.22
N PHE A 76 6.25 -3.75 5.84
CA PHE A 76 5.58 -4.60 6.80
C PHE A 76 4.42 -5.35 6.12
N SER A 77 4.67 -6.58 5.69
CA SER A 77 3.69 -7.49 5.07
C SER A 77 3.39 -8.74 5.91
N ALA A 78 3.97 -8.83 7.12
CA ALA A 78 3.70 -9.93 8.04
C ALA A 78 2.28 -9.86 8.60
N GLY A 79 1.57 -10.96 8.53
CA GLY A 79 0.22 -11.07 9.05
C GLY A 79 -0.48 -12.33 8.59
N ILE A 80 -1.62 -12.59 9.18
CA ILE A 80 -2.48 -13.71 8.83
C ILE A 80 -3.50 -13.22 7.80
N PRO A 81 -3.66 -13.90 6.66
CA PRO A 81 -4.66 -13.53 5.67
C PRO A 81 -6.07 -13.70 6.22
N GLN A 82 -7.00 -12.88 5.74
CA GLN A 82 -8.42 -12.98 6.10
C GLN A 82 -8.99 -14.33 5.66
N LYS A 83 -9.67 -15.02 6.58
CA LYS A 83 -10.37 -16.27 6.28
C LYS A 83 -11.78 -15.97 5.74
N PRO A 84 -12.36 -16.86 4.93
CA PRO A 84 -13.76 -16.75 4.54
C PRO A 84 -14.68 -16.59 5.77
N GLY A 85 -15.56 -15.59 5.76
CA GLY A 85 -16.47 -15.30 6.87
C GLY A 85 -15.88 -14.57 8.07
N GLN A 86 -14.57 -14.33 8.11
CA GLN A 86 -13.92 -13.58 9.18
C GLN A 86 -14.23 -12.08 9.07
N SER A 87 -14.65 -11.48 10.18
CA SER A 87 -14.88 -10.03 10.26
C SER A 87 -13.57 -9.24 10.26
N ARG A 88 -13.63 -7.95 9.88
CA ARG A 88 -12.48 -7.04 9.95
C ARG A 88 -11.94 -6.86 11.36
N LEU A 89 -12.83 -6.82 12.36
CA LEU A 89 -12.45 -6.70 13.78
C LEU A 89 -11.66 -7.92 14.27
N GLU A 90 -12.09 -9.13 13.88
CA GLU A 90 -11.36 -10.37 14.20
C GLU A 90 -9.99 -10.41 13.52
N LEU A 91 -9.94 -9.99 12.25
CA LEU A 91 -8.67 -9.89 11.52
C LEU A 91 -7.74 -8.85 12.17
N PHE A 92 -8.26 -7.68 12.54
CA PHE A 92 -7.51 -6.66 13.27
C PHE A 92 -6.97 -7.20 14.58
N THR A 93 -7.81 -7.84 15.41
CA THR A 93 -7.40 -8.40 16.69
C THR A 93 -6.25 -9.40 16.55
N THR A 94 -6.27 -10.19 15.48
CA THR A 94 -5.22 -11.17 15.20
C THR A 94 -3.93 -10.47 14.75
N ASN A 95 -4.00 -9.60 13.75
CA ASN A 95 -2.83 -8.96 13.18
C ASN A 95 -2.26 -7.85 14.08
N LYS A 96 -3.05 -7.25 14.96
CA LYS A 96 -2.60 -6.35 16.02
C LYS A 96 -1.48 -6.99 16.86
N LYS A 97 -1.64 -8.27 17.26
CA LYS A 97 -0.63 -8.98 18.05
C LYS A 97 0.66 -9.15 17.26
N VAL A 98 0.58 -9.46 15.96
CA VAL A 98 1.74 -9.58 15.08
C VAL A 98 2.47 -8.25 15.00
N VAL A 99 1.75 -7.14 14.72
CA VAL A 99 2.33 -5.79 14.67
C VAL A 99 3.02 -5.44 15.99
N GLN A 100 2.35 -5.62 17.13
CA GLN A 100 2.91 -5.30 18.44
C GLN A 100 4.18 -6.10 18.76
N THR A 101 4.19 -7.39 18.45
CA THR A 101 5.36 -8.27 18.69
C THR A 101 6.55 -7.81 17.84
N VAL A 102 6.35 -7.67 16.55
CA VAL A 102 7.43 -7.31 15.63
C VAL A 102 7.97 -5.91 15.93
N PHE A 103 7.10 -4.92 16.17
CA PHE A 103 7.57 -3.56 16.48
C PHE A 103 8.33 -3.50 17.81
N LYS A 104 8.01 -4.35 18.78
CA LYS A 104 8.78 -4.47 20.03
C LYS A 104 10.18 -5.01 19.76
N GLU A 105 10.32 -6.00 18.88
CA GLU A 105 11.61 -6.61 18.52
C GLU A 105 12.47 -5.69 17.65
N LEU A 106 11.83 -4.83 16.84
CA LEU A 106 12.51 -3.85 16.00
C LEU A 106 13.19 -2.71 16.78
N GLN A 107 12.79 -2.46 18.03
CA GLN A 107 13.36 -1.35 18.79
C GLN A 107 14.82 -1.56 19.19
N PRO A 108 15.67 -0.51 19.18
CA PRO A 108 15.41 0.82 18.64
C PRO A 108 15.50 0.83 17.11
N ILE A 109 14.61 1.57 16.45
CA ILE A 109 14.64 1.76 14.99
C ILE A 109 15.38 3.07 14.67
N SER A 110 16.10 3.11 13.55
CA SER A 110 16.75 4.33 13.06
C SER A 110 15.72 5.45 12.88
N PRO A 111 16.02 6.69 13.34
CA PRO A 111 15.10 7.81 13.25
C PRO A 111 14.80 8.26 11.80
N THR A 112 15.58 7.78 10.83
CA THR A 112 15.38 8.09 9.40
C THR A 112 14.64 7.01 8.64
N THR A 113 14.33 5.87 9.28
CA THR A 113 13.64 4.75 8.63
C THR A 113 12.22 5.14 8.23
N ILE A 114 11.82 4.74 7.03
CA ILE A 114 10.43 4.83 6.56
C ILE A 114 9.77 3.45 6.63
N ILE A 115 8.54 3.39 7.14
CA ILE A 115 7.79 2.14 7.29
C ILE A 115 6.54 2.16 6.41
N ILE A 116 6.44 1.19 5.50
CA ILE A 116 5.29 0.99 4.63
C ILE A 116 4.48 -0.20 5.16
N MET A 117 3.27 0.09 5.67
CA MET A 117 2.34 -0.94 6.14
C MET A 117 1.53 -1.51 4.97
N VAL A 118 1.54 -2.83 4.83
CA VAL A 118 0.81 -3.57 3.78
C VAL A 118 -0.24 -4.49 4.36
N THR A 119 -0.02 -4.97 5.57
CA THR A 119 -0.88 -5.93 6.28
C THR A 119 -2.26 -5.35 6.57
N ASN A 120 -3.31 -6.14 6.29
CA ASN A 120 -4.71 -5.75 6.52
C ASN A 120 -5.21 -6.09 7.96
N PRO A 121 -6.15 -5.29 8.48
CA PRO A 121 -6.73 -4.05 7.93
C PRO A 121 -5.73 -2.89 7.98
N VAL A 122 -5.31 -2.42 6.80
CA VAL A 122 -4.14 -1.53 6.69
C VAL A 122 -4.31 -0.21 7.42
N ASP A 123 -5.49 0.41 7.39
CA ASP A 123 -5.73 1.71 8.00
C ASP A 123 -5.60 1.66 9.53
N SER A 124 -6.28 0.70 10.18
CA SER A 124 -6.24 0.52 11.64
C SER A 124 -4.86 0.05 12.10
N LEU A 125 -4.17 -0.82 11.33
CA LEU A 125 -2.81 -1.27 11.67
C LEU A 125 -1.76 -0.19 11.45
N THR A 126 -1.95 0.70 10.48
CA THR A 126 -1.08 1.88 10.30
C THR A 126 -1.19 2.82 11.51
N LEU A 127 -2.42 3.11 11.96
CA LEU A 127 -2.63 3.93 13.17
C LEU A 127 -1.99 3.28 14.40
N LEU A 128 -2.16 1.97 14.57
CA LEU A 128 -1.51 1.23 15.66
C LEU A 128 0.02 1.35 15.58
N ALA A 129 0.61 1.12 14.40
CA ALA A 129 2.06 1.20 14.19
C ALA A 129 2.60 2.60 14.52
N GLN A 130 1.92 3.66 14.11
CA GLN A 130 2.27 5.04 14.45
C GLN A 130 2.25 5.32 15.96
N ASN A 131 1.28 4.73 16.67
CA ASN A 131 1.13 4.96 18.11
C ASN A 131 2.16 4.22 18.97
N ILE A 132 2.73 3.11 18.49
CA ILE A 132 3.65 2.27 19.28
C ILE A 132 5.12 2.41 18.89
N ASN A 133 5.44 3.09 17.77
CA ASN A 133 6.79 3.08 17.22
C ASN A 133 7.67 4.23 17.68
N GLY A 134 7.13 5.41 17.86
CA GLY A 134 7.87 6.62 18.23
C GLY A 134 8.49 7.40 17.07
N LEU A 135 8.45 6.91 15.83
CA LEU A 135 8.82 7.68 14.64
C LEU A 135 7.75 8.74 14.31
N PRO A 136 8.11 9.81 13.58
CA PRO A 136 7.14 10.75 13.05
C PRO A 136 6.05 10.03 12.23
N ARG A 137 4.80 10.44 12.36
CA ARG A 137 3.66 9.84 11.61
C ARG A 137 3.84 9.90 10.10
N THR A 138 4.61 10.89 9.61
CA THR A 138 4.95 11.02 8.19
C THR A 138 5.87 9.92 7.66
N GLN A 139 6.58 9.23 8.54
CA GLN A 139 7.47 8.11 8.20
C GLN A 139 6.78 6.74 8.27
N ILE A 140 5.55 6.66 8.81
CA ILE A 140 4.78 5.41 8.91
C ILE A 140 3.44 5.60 8.22
N PHE A 141 3.19 4.90 7.14
CA PHE A 141 1.96 4.99 6.36
C PHE A 141 1.64 3.66 5.68
N GLY A 142 0.39 3.49 5.32
CA GLY A 142 -0.09 2.27 4.67
C GLY A 142 -0.23 2.43 3.17
N THR A 143 -0.26 1.30 2.46
CA THR A 143 -0.52 1.25 1.01
C THR A 143 -1.89 1.80 0.64
N GLY A 144 -2.83 1.80 1.58
CA GLY A 144 -4.16 2.37 1.41
C GLY A 144 -4.88 1.88 0.15
N THR A 145 -5.53 2.79 -0.54
CA THR A 145 -6.30 2.55 -1.76
C THR A 145 -5.50 2.77 -3.05
N LEU A 146 -4.16 2.78 -2.98
CA LEU A 146 -3.31 2.95 -4.16
C LEU A 146 -3.61 1.90 -5.23
N LEU A 147 -3.66 0.61 -4.84
CA LEU A 147 -3.96 -0.47 -5.79
C LEU A 147 -5.38 -0.36 -6.35
N ASP A 148 -6.34 0.04 -5.53
CA ASP A 148 -7.73 0.21 -5.97
C ASP A 148 -7.84 1.36 -6.98
N SER A 149 -7.10 2.46 -6.77
CA SER A 149 -7.02 3.57 -7.70
C SER A 149 -6.38 3.18 -9.04
N LEU A 150 -5.29 2.41 -9.03
CA LEU A 150 -4.68 1.90 -10.26
C LEU A 150 -5.61 0.92 -11.02
N ARG A 151 -6.38 0.10 -10.29
CA ARG A 151 -7.42 -0.76 -10.89
C ARG A 151 -8.50 0.06 -11.59
N LEU A 152 -8.98 1.12 -10.93
CA LEU A 152 -9.96 2.05 -11.49
C LEU A 152 -9.40 2.73 -12.74
N GLN A 153 -8.19 3.29 -12.68
CA GLN A 153 -7.51 3.92 -13.81
C GLN A 153 -7.41 2.98 -15.01
N GLY A 154 -7.01 1.72 -14.78
CA GLY A 154 -6.96 0.70 -15.82
C GLY A 154 -8.32 0.33 -16.43
N LEU A 155 -9.40 0.38 -15.65
CA LEU A 155 -10.76 0.16 -16.14
C LEU A 155 -11.26 1.35 -17.00
N ILE A 156 -11.01 2.58 -16.55
CA ILE A 156 -11.35 3.81 -17.28
C ILE A 156 -10.53 3.88 -18.57
N ALA A 157 -9.23 3.64 -18.51
CA ALA A 157 -8.32 3.66 -19.66
C ALA A 157 -8.79 2.73 -20.78
N ARG A 158 -9.19 1.51 -20.44
CA ARG A 158 -9.76 0.55 -21.41
C ARG A 158 -11.09 1.02 -22.00
N ALA A 159 -11.95 1.63 -21.19
CA ALA A 159 -13.23 2.11 -21.66
C ALA A 159 -13.10 3.30 -22.62
N LEU A 160 -12.07 4.15 -22.44
CA LEU A 160 -11.84 5.34 -23.24
C LEU A 160 -10.75 5.18 -24.32
N GLY A 161 -10.05 4.02 -24.37
CA GLY A 161 -9.00 3.78 -25.35
C GLY A 161 -7.75 4.63 -25.16
N VAL A 162 -7.38 4.96 -23.92
CA VAL A 162 -6.20 5.79 -23.58
C VAL A 162 -5.24 5.04 -22.66
N ALA A 163 -4.02 5.56 -22.48
CA ALA A 163 -3.06 5.00 -21.53
C ALA A 163 -3.51 5.21 -20.07
N GLU A 164 -3.25 4.23 -19.19
CA GLU A 164 -3.61 4.28 -17.76
C GLU A 164 -2.98 5.49 -17.06
N GLN A 165 -1.75 5.85 -17.42
CA GLN A 165 -1.01 6.99 -16.88
C GLN A 165 -1.62 8.37 -17.22
N SER A 166 -2.56 8.41 -18.18
CA SER A 166 -3.28 9.64 -18.54
C SER A 166 -4.52 9.87 -17.69
N ILE A 167 -4.89 8.89 -16.84
CA ILE A 167 -6.07 8.96 -15.99
C ILE A 167 -5.68 9.50 -14.61
N ASP A 168 -6.29 10.59 -14.22
CA ASP A 168 -6.20 11.15 -12.87
C ASP A 168 -7.51 10.86 -12.12
N ALA A 169 -7.55 9.73 -11.42
CA ALA A 169 -8.72 9.26 -10.70
C ALA A 169 -8.32 8.48 -9.45
N TYR A 170 -9.02 8.71 -8.34
CA TYR A 170 -8.68 8.16 -7.03
C TYR A 170 -9.85 7.40 -6.41
N VAL A 171 -9.54 6.26 -5.81
CA VAL A 171 -10.35 5.61 -4.79
C VAL A 171 -9.86 6.12 -3.44
N LEU A 172 -10.77 6.56 -2.57
CA LEU A 172 -10.45 7.22 -1.30
C LEU A 172 -11.14 6.54 -0.12
N GLY A 173 -10.78 6.98 1.09
CA GLY A 173 -11.36 6.52 2.35
C GLY A 173 -10.68 5.27 2.91
N GLU A 174 -11.45 4.38 3.51
CA GLU A 174 -10.99 3.09 4.02
C GLU A 174 -10.54 2.17 2.87
N HIS A 175 -9.43 1.46 3.02
CA HIS A 175 -9.16 0.32 2.14
C HIS A 175 -10.08 -0.84 2.53
N GLY A 176 -11.29 -0.85 2.00
CA GLY A 176 -12.33 -1.81 2.35
C GLY A 176 -13.71 -1.49 1.77
N ASP A 177 -14.75 -1.96 2.47
CA ASP A 177 -16.13 -1.90 1.98
C ASP A 177 -16.67 -0.46 1.83
N SER A 178 -16.14 0.48 2.63
CA SER A 178 -16.54 1.89 2.61
C SER A 178 -15.68 2.77 1.69
N GLN A 179 -14.74 2.19 0.93
CA GLN A 179 -14.01 2.94 -0.09
C GLN A 179 -14.96 3.51 -1.15
N PHE A 180 -14.60 4.65 -1.72
CA PHE A 180 -15.41 5.30 -2.75
C PHE A 180 -14.53 5.93 -3.83
N VAL A 181 -15.09 6.12 -5.00
CA VAL A 181 -14.42 6.83 -6.10
C VAL A 181 -14.73 8.31 -6.01
N ALA A 182 -13.70 9.17 -6.03
CA ALA A 182 -13.84 10.61 -6.08
C ALA A 182 -14.09 11.08 -7.54
N TRP A 183 -15.27 10.81 -8.09
CA TRP A 183 -15.62 11.15 -9.48
C TRP A 183 -15.57 12.64 -9.76
N SER A 184 -15.84 13.49 -8.75
CA SER A 184 -15.74 14.95 -8.87
C SER A 184 -14.29 15.43 -9.11
N CYS A 185 -13.32 14.58 -8.79
CA CYS A 185 -11.89 14.86 -8.97
C CYS A 185 -11.26 14.00 -10.09
N ALA A 186 -12.05 13.23 -10.84
CA ALA A 186 -11.55 12.32 -11.87
C ALA A 186 -11.47 13.01 -13.24
N HIS A 187 -10.25 13.08 -13.83
CA HIS A 187 -9.98 13.86 -15.05
C HIS A 187 -9.03 13.12 -16.02
N ILE A 188 -9.10 13.54 -17.29
CA ILE A 188 -8.11 13.27 -18.33
C ILE A 188 -7.74 14.59 -18.96
N ALA A 189 -6.47 15.00 -18.93
CA ALA A 189 -6.01 16.27 -19.49
C ALA A 189 -6.84 17.48 -19.01
N GLY A 190 -7.30 17.49 -17.76
CA GLY A 190 -8.16 18.52 -17.17
C GLY A 190 -9.65 18.41 -17.53
N THR A 191 -10.04 17.49 -18.41
CA THR A 191 -11.45 17.24 -18.74
C THR A 191 -12.05 16.24 -17.75
N PRO A 192 -13.17 16.58 -17.07
CA PRO A 192 -13.83 15.64 -16.16
C PRO A 192 -14.24 14.34 -16.86
N ILE A 193 -13.94 13.18 -16.27
CA ILE A 193 -14.29 11.87 -16.83
C ILE A 193 -15.79 11.74 -17.07
N ALA A 194 -16.61 12.25 -16.16
CA ALA A 194 -18.06 12.23 -16.28
C ALA A 194 -18.64 13.05 -17.44
N SER A 195 -17.82 13.86 -18.14
CA SER A 195 -18.27 14.63 -19.33
C SER A 195 -18.07 13.89 -20.65
N PHE A 196 -17.39 12.74 -20.66
CA PHE A 196 -17.27 11.90 -21.85
C PHE A 196 -18.59 11.17 -22.13
N ALA A 197 -18.99 11.16 -23.40
CA ALA A 197 -20.30 10.58 -23.81
C ALA A 197 -20.48 9.12 -23.38
N ASP A 198 -19.39 8.33 -23.40
CA ASP A 198 -19.40 6.91 -23.00
C ASP A 198 -19.34 6.71 -21.49
N MET A 199 -19.19 7.76 -20.68
CA MET A 199 -19.12 7.71 -19.22
C MET A 199 -20.42 8.11 -18.55
N THR A 200 -21.50 7.39 -18.91
CA THR A 200 -22.81 7.55 -18.27
C THR A 200 -22.76 7.21 -16.78
N GLN A 201 -23.73 7.66 -15.99
CA GLN A 201 -23.83 7.33 -14.56
C GLN A 201 -23.85 5.81 -14.30
N GLU A 202 -24.52 5.04 -15.15
CA GLU A 202 -24.54 3.58 -15.09
C GLU A 202 -23.14 3.00 -15.35
N LYS A 203 -22.42 3.54 -16.33
CA LYS A 203 -21.05 3.11 -16.63
C LYS A 203 -20.11 3.41 -15.48
N LEU A 204 -20.17 4.60 -14.89
CA LEU A 204 -19.37 4.97 -13.72
C LEU A 204 -19.62 4.04 -12.53
N ALA A 205 -20.90 3.75 -12.23
CA ALA A 205 -21.26 2.80 -11.18
C ALA A 205 -20.75 1.38 -11.45
N THR A 206 -20.78 0.93 -12.71
CA THR A 206 -20.22 -0.37 -13.13
C THR A 206 -18.71 -0.43 -12.92
N LEU A 207 -17.97 0.64 -13.27
CA LEU A 207 -16.52 0.72 -13.08
C LEU A 207 -16.14 0.72 -11.59
N GLU A 208 -16.88 1.44 -10.77
CA GLU A 208 -16.68 1.45 -9.31
C GLU A 208 -16.91 0.06 -8.71
N GLN A 209 -18.01 -0.61 -9.07
CA GLN A 209 -18.30 -1.96 -8.61
C GLN A 209 -17.23 -2.96 -9.06
N ALA A 210 -16.80 -2.91 -10.33
CA ALA A 210 -15.76 -3.77 -10.87
C ALA A 210 -14.40 -3.54 -10.16
N THR A 211 -14.08 -2.29 -9.80
CA THR A 211 -12.89 -1.96 -9.02
C THR A 211 -12.93 -2.63 -7.64
N ARG A 212 -14.06 -2.50 -6.94
CA ARG A 212 -14.26 -3.07 -5.61
C ARG A 212 -14.23 -4.59 -5.60
N GLN A 213 -14.84 -5.22 -6.60
CA GLN A 213 -14.97 -6.68 -6.70
C GLN A 213 -13.67 -7.37 -7.13
N LYS A 214 -12.79 -6.68 -7.86
CA LYS A 214 -11.61 -7.28 -8.51
C LYS A 214 -10.69 -8.08 -7.58
N ALA A 215 -10.55 -7.66 -6.32
CA ALA A 215 -9.74 -8.40 -5.34
C ALA A 215 -10.34 -9.77 -5.04
N MET A 216 -11.66 -9.84 -4.84
CA MET A 216 -12.37 -11.07 -4.53
C MET A 216 -12.35 -12.03 -5.73
N ASP A 217 -12.49 -11.52 -6.95
CA ASP A 217 -12.40 -12.32 -8.17
C ASP A 217 -11.01 -12.96 -8.31
N ILE A 218 -9.93 -12.21 -8.05
CA ILE A 218 -8.57 -12.75 -8.09
C ILE A 218 -8.39 -13.83 -7.01
N ILE A 219 -8.88 -13.59 -5.78
CA ILE A 219 -8.78 -14.54 -4.68
C ILE A 219 -9.56 -15.81 -5.00
N ALA A 220 -10.76 -15.71 -5.56
CA ALA A 220 -11.55 -16.85 -5.99
C ALA A 220 -10.83 -17.70 -7.05
N CYS A 221 -10.08 -17.08 -7.97
CA CYS A 221 -9.38 -17.76 -9.05
C CYS A 221 -8.04 -18.40 -8.64
N LYS A 222 -7.27 -17.74 -7.75
CA LYS A 222 -5.88 -18.17 -7.44
C LYS A 222 -5.50 -18.14 -5.96
N GLY A 223 -6.47 -17.94 -5.07
CA GLY A 223 -6.30 -18.00 -3.62
C GLY A 223 -5.78 -16.73 -2.97
N ALA A 224 -5.01 -15.89 -3.66
CA ALA A 224 -4.45 -14.66 -3.12
C ALA A 224 -4.12 -13.64 -4.22
N THR A 225 -4.11 -12.35 -3.85
CA THR A 225 -3.60 -11.26 -4.70
C THR A 225 -2.26 -10.76 -4.16
N TYR A 226 -1.24 -10.66 -5.01
CA TYR A 226 0.11 -10.21 -4.61
C TYR A 226 0.86 -9.43 -5.70
N TYR A 227 0.70 -9.68 -7.00
CA TYR A 227 1.44 -8.95 -8.04
C TYR A 227 1.14 -7.44 -8.05
N GLY A 228 -0.13 -7.07 -8.00
CA GLY A 228 -0.53 -5.66 -8.03
C GLY A 228 -0.05 -4.89 -6.82
N ILE A 229 -0.19 -5.46 -5.61
CA ILE A 229 0.28 -4.79 -4.38
C ILE A 229 1.82 -4.71 -4.33
N ALA A 230 2.54 -5.72 -4.80
CA ALA A 230 3.99 -5.68 -4.91
C ALA A 230 4.47 -4.57 -5.85
N ALA A 231 3.79 -4.40 -7.00
CA ALA A 231 4.05 -3.30 -7.91
C ALA A 231 3.77 -1.92 -7.26
N CYS A 232 2.68 -1.79 -6.49
CA CYS A 232 2.40 -0.57 -5.73
C CYS A 232 3.50 -0.25 -4.71
N VAL A 233 3.91 -1.23 -3.92
CA VAL A 233 4.99 -1.05 -2.93
C VAL A 233 6.30 -0.67 -3.61
N SER A 234 6.64 -1.31 -4.74
CA SER A 234 7.85 -0.93 -5.48
C SER A 234 7.78 0.50 -6.05
N LEU A 235 6.59 0.96 -6.49
CA LEU A 235 6.36 2.35 -6.90
C LEU A 235 6.54 3.34 -5.74
N MET A 236 6.07 2.97 -4.54
CA MET A 236 6.27 3.79 -3.33
C MET A 236 7.75 3.86 -2.96
N CYS A 237 8.48 2.74 -2.96
CA CYS A 237 9.92 2.70 -2.73
C CYS A 237 10.67 3.57 -3.75
N GLU A 238 10.32 3.49 -5.02
CA GLU A 238 10.91 4.34 -6.07
C GLU A 238 10.68 5.83 -5.79
N SER A 239 9.46 6.20 -5.39
CA SER A 239 9.14 7.60 -5.05
C SER A 239 9.96 8.12 -3.86
N ILE A 240 10.21 7.27 -2.87
CA ILE A 240 11.06 7.59 -1.70
C ILE A 240 12.52 7.72 -2.12
N ILE A 241 13.07 6.69 -2.75
CA ILE A 241 14.50 6.58 -3.08
C ILE A 241 14.97 7.71 -4.01
N PHE A 242 14.13 8.06 -4.99
CA PHE A 242 14.44 9.11 -5.97
C PHE A 242 13.79 10.46 -5.64
N ASN A 243 13.21 10.61 -4.48
CA ASN A 243 12.51 11.83 -4.04
C ASN A 243 11.54 12.39 -5.10
N GLN A 244 10.76 11.49 -5.72
CA GLN A 244 9.93 11.86 -6.88
C GLN A 244 8.70 12.71 -6.49
N LYS A 245 8.32 12.70 -5.21
CA LYS A 245 7.14 13.44 -4.68
C LYS A 245 5.84 13.09 -5.41
N ARG A 246 5.69 11.82 -5.79
CA ARG A 246 4.47 11.33 -6.45
C ARG A 246 3.27 11.55 -5.57
N VAL A 247 2.18 11.98 -6.17
CA VAL A 247 0.89 12.08 -5.48
C VAL A 247 0.19 10.74 -5.55
N LEU A 248 0.00 10.11 -4.40
CA LEU A 248 -0.53 8.75 -4.26
C LEU A 248 -1.60 8.72 -3.16
N PRO A 249 -2.71 7.97 -3.33
CA PRO A 249 -3.74 7.80 -2.31
C PRO A 249 -3.29 6.74 -1.29
N LEU A 250 -2.61 7.20 -0.23
CA LEU A 250 -2.02 6.37 0.80
C LEU A 250 -2.76 6.50 2.14
N SER A 251 -2.75 5.44 2.93
CA SER A 251 -3.29 5.44 4.28
C SER A 251 -2.38 6.23 5.21
N THR A 252 -2.81 7.42 5.59
CA THR A 252 -2.09 8.35 6.45
C THR A 252 -2.99 8.88 7.57
N TYR A 253 -2.40 9.32 8.67
CA TYR A 253 -3.18 9.91 9.76
C TYR A 253 -3.66 11.32 9.44
N HIS A 254 -4.94 11.57 9.71
CA HIS A 254 -5.57 12.87 9.54
C HIS A 254 -6.06 13.37 10.91
N GLU A 255 -5.42 14.41 11.43
CA GLU A 255 -5.69 14.94 12.79
C GLU A 255 -7.15 15.32 13.01
N ASN A 256 -7.75 15.99 12.04
CA ASN A 256 -9.16 16.42 12.09
C ASN A 256 -10.17 15.25 12.04
N LEU A 257 -9.75 14.06 11.59
CA LEU A 257 -10.59 12.86 11.49
C LEU A 257 -10.28 11.85 12.61
N GLY A 258 -9.05 11.87 13.16
CA GLY A 258 -8.60 11.00 14.22
C GLY A 258 -8.30 9.56 13.79
N VAL A 259 -8.16 9.30 12.49
CA VAL A 259 -7.92 7.97 11.91
C VAL A 259 -6.86 8.03 10.81
N CYS A 260 -6.30 6.86 10.47
CA CYS A 260 -5.61 6.69 9.19
C CYS A 260 -6.62 6.28 8.13
N LEU A 261 -6.59 6.92 6.98
CA LEU A 261 -7.36 6.58 5.78
C LEU A 261 -6.65 7.13 4.53
N SER A 262 -7.14 6.75 3.36
CA SER A 262 -6.50 7.10 2.10
C SER A 262 -7.03 8.41 1.54
N LEU A 263 -6.13 9.40 1.49
CA LEU A 263 -6.26 10.63 0.70
C LEU A 263 -4.98 10.81 -0.13
N PRO A 264 -5.00 11.60 -1.23
CA PRO A 264 -3.82 11.87 -2.01
C PRO A 264 -2.76 12.63 -1.19
N VAL A 265 -1.56 12.08 -1.17
CA VAL A 265 -0.41 12.66 -0.47
C VAL A 265 0.82 12.66 -1.37
N ALA A 266 1.69 13.65 -1.22
CA ALA A 266 2.99 13.67 -1.88
C ALA A 266 3.96 12.80 -1.07
N LEU A 267 4.50 11.75 -1.71
CA LEU A 267 5.46 10.81 -1.14
C LEU A 267 6.87 11.11 -1.66
N GLY A 268 7.77 11.49 -0.77
CA GLY A 268 9.17 11.81 -1.07
C GLY A 268 10.15 11.08 -0.15
N GLU A 269 11.41 11.51 -0.17
CA GLU A 269 12.52 10.86 0.56
C GLU A 269 12.36 10.85 2.08
N ARG A 270 11.54 11.71 2.65
CA ARG A 270 11.24 11.78 4.09
C ARG A 270 9.90 11.13 4.46
N GLY A 271 9.31 10.37 3.54
CA GLY A 271 7.97 9.82 3.67
C GLY A 271 6.89 10.78 3.16
N ILE A 272 5.81 10.94 3.91
CA ILE A 272 4.71 11.82 3.53
C ILE A 272 5.12 13.29 3.75
N GLU A 273 5.20 14.06 2.67
CA GLU A 273 5.60 15.47 2.73
C GLU A 273 4.41 16.40 2.89
N LYS A 274 3.29 16.07 2.25
CA LYS A 274 2.09 16.90 2.34
C LYS A 274 0.84 16.12 1.86
N THR A 275 -0.32 16.43 2.45
CA THR A 275 -1.63 16.01 1.93
C THR A 275 -2.07 16.97 0.83
N ILE A 276 -2.60 16.44 -0.27
CA ILE A 276 -3.14 17.23 -1.36
C ILE A 276 -4.64 17.45 -1.12
N PRO A 277 -5.09 18.69 -0.96
CA PRO A 277 -6.51 18.96 -0.74
C PRO A 277 -7.32 18.62 -2.00
N LEU A 278 -8.40 17.88 -1.83
CA LEU A 278 -9.36 17.62 -2.90
C LEU A 278 -10.65 18.42 -2.65
N LYS A 279 -11.26 18.86 -3.74
CA LYS A 279 -12.59 19.47 -3.69
C LYS A 279 -13.63 18.39 -4.00
N LEU A 280 -14.03 17.66 -2.98
CA LEU A 280 -15.03 16.60 -3.08
C LEU A 280 -16.44 17.20 -3.25
N ALA A 281 -17.33 16.49 -3.94
CA ALA A 281 -18.76 16.81 -3.94
C ALA A 281 -19.38 16.45 -2.57
N ALA A 282 -20.48 17.08 -2.20
CA ALA A 282 -21.12 16.89 -0.88
C ALA A 282 -21.46 15.43 -0.55
N HIS A 283 -21.87 14.63 -1.55
CA HIS A 283 -22.10 13.21 -1.34
C HIS A 283 -20.82 12.41 -1.11
N GLU A 284 -19.71 12.79 -1.76
CA GLU A 284 -18.39 12.16 -1.57
C GLU A 284 -17.79 12.51 -0.20
N GLU A 285 -17.98 13.74 0.28
CA GLU A 285 -17.65 14.10 1.66
C GLU A 285 -18.42 13.22 2.66
N SER A 286 -19.71 12.98 2.42
CA SER A 286 -20.52 12.08 3.24
C SER A 286 -19.98 10.63 3.21
N MET A 287 -19.46 10.16 2.07
CA MET A 287 -18.81 8.85 1.94
C MET A 287 -17.48 8.81 2.72
N LEU A 288 -16.71 9.89 2.69
CA LEU A 288 -15.47 10.01 3.49
C LEU A 288 -15.77 9.87 4.98
N TYR A 289 -16.78 10.57 5.50
CA TYR A 289 -17.17 10.44 6.91
C TYR A 289 -17.68 9.04 7.26
N ARG A 290 -18.36 8.33 6.36
CA ARG A 290 -18.71 6.91 6.55
C ARG A 290 -17.48 6.03 6.68
N SER A 291 -16.44 6.27 5.87
CA SER A 291 -15.16 5.56 6.00
C SER A 291 -14.52 5.80 7.37
N VAL A 292 -14.56 7.04 7.86
CA VAL A 292 -14.05 7.40 9.20
C VAL A 292 -14.77 6.59 10.29
N GLU A 293 -16.10 6.58 10.27
CA GLU A 293 -16.90 5.83 11.27
C GLU A 293 -16.65 4.31 11.18
N ARG A 294 -16.46 3.79 9.96
CA ARG A 294 -16.15 2.37 9.76
C ARG A 294 -14.80 1.99 10.33
N ILE A 295 -13.78 2.82 10.14
CA ILE A 295 -12.44 2.59 10.70
C ILE A 295 -12.45 2.69 12.23
N LYS A 296 -13.18 3.65 12.80
CA LYS A 296 -13.31 3.80 14.27
C LYS A 296 -14.00 2.63 14.94
N ALA A 297 -14.81 1.86 14.20
CA ALA A 297 -15.51 0.69 14.71
C ALA A 297 -14.63 -0.59 14.76
N VAL A 298 -13.41 -0.56 14.25
CA VAL A 298 -12.40 -1.64 14.25
C VAL A 298 -11.34 -1.38 15.31
#